data_0a09b25fcf405f14d77632366eb64401
#
_entry.id   0a09b25fcf405f14d77632366eb64401
#
_cell.length_a   1.000
_cell.length_b   1.000
_cell.length_c   1.000
_cell.angle_alpha   90.00
_cell.angle_beta   90.00
_cell.angle_gamma   90.00
#
_symmetry.space_group_name_H-M   'P 1'
#
loop_
_entity.id
_entity.type
_entity.pdbx_description
1 polymer ?
#
loop_
_entity_poly.entity_id
_entity_poly.type
_entity_poly.pdbx_seq_one_letter_code
_entity_poly.pdbx_strand_id
1 'polypeptide(L)'
;MMKYRRPMMSIAVLLSLSALAFAQSEPQKPEAQKSDAQKSFDKMKTLAGSWEGVLSGTGSDLDGKTMHVSLRVTSMGNALLHEMTGLPGRPDDPITMFYLDGDRLMLTHYCDAGNRPRMAGKTSSDGKTVEFEFVDVAGSTQYGHMHHAMFTALDANHHSEEWTFMEGDKPVHAHFELQRAK
;
A
#
# COMPACT_ATOMS: atom_id res chain seq x y z
N MET A 1 -26.20 -94.01 34.95
CA MET A 1 -25.81 -92.91 35.87
C MET A 1 -25.13 -91.80 35.04
N MET A 2 -25.88 -90.77 34.68
CA MET A 2 -25.40 -89.67 33.82
C MET A 2 -25.16 -88.44 34.70
N LYS A 3 -23.90 -88.00 34.78
CA LYS A 3 -23.53 -86.82 35.57
C LYS A 3 -23.63 -85.59 34.66
N TYR A 4 -24.61 -84.73 34.92
CA TYR A 4 -24.73 -83.40 34.28
C TYR A 4 -23.70 -82.39 34.88
N ARG A 5 -22.81 -81.94 34.05
CA ARG A 5 -21.93 -80.77 34.38
C ARG A 5 -22.59 -79.45 33.91
N ARG A 6 -22.87 -78.58 34.82
CA ARG A 6 -23.32 -77.20 34.51
C ARG A 6 -22.15 -76.36 34.06
N PRO A 7 -22.27 -75.52 33.02
CA PRO A 7 -21.25 -74.56 32.67
C PRO A 7 -21.42 -73.33 33.56
N MET A 8 -20.29 -72.81 34.13
CA MET A 8 -20.19 -71.56 34.79
C MET A 8 -20.09 -70.47 33.70
N MET A 9 -21.06 -69.56 33.71
CA MET A 9 -21.07 -68.35 32.86
C MET A 9 -20.28 -67.25 33.55
N SER A 10 -19.08 -66.95 33.04
CA SER A 10 -18.28 -65.80 33.49
C SER A 10 -18.80 -64.56 32.81
N ILE A 11 -19.33 -63.61 33.58
CA ILE A 11 -19.73 -62.31 33.13
C ILE A 11 -18.47 -61.42 33.15
N ALA A 12 -17.94 -61.06 31.96
CA ALA A 12 -16.91 -60.05 31.82
C ALA A 12 -17.57 -58.66 31.78
N VAL A 13 -17.34 -57.89 32.83
CA VAL A 13 -17.75 -56.47 32.88
C VAL A 13 -16.70 -55.66 32.13
N LEU A 14 -17.03 -55.16 30.95
CA LEU A 14 -16.23 -54.18 30.21
C LEU A 14 -16.49 -52.81 30.81
N LEU A 15 -15.52 -52.26 31.55
CA LEU A 15 -15.45 -50.84 31.93
C LEU A 15 -14.94 -50.06 30.73
N SER A 16 -15.81 -49.32 30.05
CA SER A 16 -15.43 -48.31 29.05
C SER A 16 -15.00 -47.03 29.74
N LEU A 17 -13.70 -46.76 29.82
CA LEU A 17 -13.18 -45.47 30.18
C LEU A 17 -13.42 -44.49 29.01
N SER A 18 -14.38 -43.58 29.17
CA SER A 18 -14.56 -42.42 28.27
C SER A 18 -13.52 -41.35 28.63
N ALA A 19 -12.45 -41.25 27.86
CA ALA A 19 -11.49 -40.18 27.94
C ALA A 19 -12.14 -38.91 27.36
N LEU A 20 -12.57 -37.99 28.23
CA LEU A 20 -12.93 -36.61 27.85
C LEU A 20 -11.64 -35.91 27.44
N ALA A 21 -11.40 -35.80 26.12
CA ALA A 21 -10.36 -34.94 25.58
C ALA A 21 -10.80 -33.47 25.78
N PHE A 22 -10.25 -32.81 26.78
CA PHE A 22 -10.30 -31.37 26.86
C PHE A 22 -9.42 -30.80 25.72
N ALA A 23 -10.06 -30.35 24.66
CA ALA A 23 -9.39 -29.51 23.66
C ALA A 23 -9.00 -28.20 24.35
N GLN A 24 -7.75 -28.08 24.77
CA GLN A 24 -7.17 -26.81 25.16
C GLN A 24 -7.11 -25.94 23.90
N SER A 25 -8.03 -24.96 23.81
CA SER A 25 -7.88 -23.89 22.84
C SER A 25 -6.60 -23.13 23.19
N GLU A 26 -5.57 -23.22 22.32
CA GLU A 26 -4.40 -22.39 22.46
C GLU A 26 -4.85 -20.92 22.54
N PRO A 27 -4.27 -20.12 23.47
CA PRO A 27 -4.57 -18.71 23.53
C PRO A 27 -4.17 -18.06 22.20
N GLN A 28 -5.15 -17.55 21.45
CA GLN A 28 -4.89 -16.77 20.24
C GLN A 28 -3.99 -15.60 20.65
N LYS A 29 -2.77 -15.60 20.07
CA LYS A 29 -1.85 -14.49 20.22
C LYS A 29 -2.58 -13.22 19.78
N PRO A 30 -2.63 -12.15 20.60
CA PRO A 30 -3.28 -10.91 20.20
C PRO A 30 -2.74 -10.47 18.85
N GLU A 31 -3.60 -10.25 17.88
CA GLU A 31 -3.20 -9.72 16.58
C GLU A 31 -2.58 -8.35 16.85
N ALA A 32 -1.30 -8.18 16.54
CA ALA A 32 -0.56 -6.97 16.81
C ALA A 32 -1.26 -5.82 16.07
N GLN A 33 -1.72 -4.81 16.80
CA GLN A 33 -2.39 -3.65 16.23
C GLN A 33 -1.44 -2.98 15.23
N LYS A 34 -1.88 -2.84 13.96
CA LYS A 34 -1.09 -2.19 12.91
C LYS A 34 -0.75 -0.75 13.30
N SER A 35 0.51 -0.35 13.09
CA SER A 35 0.94 1.04 13.25
C SER A 35 0.18 1.97 12.29
N ASP A 36 0.17 3.27 12.56
CA ASP A 36 -0.48 4.23 11.67
C ASP A 36 0.24 4.31 10.30
N ALA A 37 1.57 4.15 10.29
CA ALA A 37 2.32 4.03 9.04
C ALA A 37 1.89 2.80 8.22
N GLN A 38 1.68 1.65 8.88
CA GLN A 38 1.20 0.45 8.20
C GLN A 38 -0.23 0.64 7.65
N LYS A 39 -1.12 1.30 8.40
CA LYS A 39 -2.47 1.63 7.92
C LYS A 39 -2.42 2.57 6.72
N SER A 40 -1.56 3.59 6.76
CA SER A 40 -1.34 4.53 5.66
C SER A 40 -0.78 3.83 4.43
N PHE A 41 0.18 2.92 4.60
CA PHE A 41 0.72 2.11 3.51
C PHE A 41 -0.33 1.16 2.92
N ASP A 42 -1.12 0.50 3.76
CA ASP A 42 -2.23 -0.34 3.30
C ASP A 42 -3.26 0.48 2.51
N LYS A 43 -3.50 1.73 2.92
CA LYS A 43 -4.34 2.68 2.17
C LYS A 43 -3.75 2.96 0.78
N MET A 44 -2.47 3.29 0.67
CA MET A 44 -1.81 3.49 -0.63
C MET A 44 -1.93 2.26 -1.53
N LYS A 45 -1.78 1.06 -0.98
CA LYS A 45 -1.93 -0.18 -1.74
C LYS A 45 -3.33 -0.41 -2.33
N THR A 46 -4.39 0.24 -1.79
CA THR A 46 -5.72 0.16 -2.39
C THR A 46 -5.82 0.85 -3.75
N LEU A 47 -4.88 1.75 -4.04
CA LEU A 47 -4.78 2.42 -5.33
C LEU A 47 -4.10 1.54 -6.41
N ALA A 48 -3.62 0.32 -6.07
CA ALA A 48 -3.02 -0.56 -7.06
C ALA A 48 -3.95 -0.80 -8.25
N GLY A 49 -3.39 -0.67 -9.46
CA GLY A 49 -4.10 -0.76 -10.73
C GLY A 49 -3.59 0.24 -11.75
N SER A 50 -4.29 0.32 -12.88
CA SER A 50 -4.02 1.27 -13.97
C SER A 50 -5.06 2.37 -13.97
N TRP A 51 -4.62 3.58 -14.22
CA TRP A 51 -5.41 4.79 -14.15
C TRP A 51 -5.13 5.70 -15.34
N GLU A 52 -6.12 6.46 -15.73
CA GLU A 52 -6.03 7.45 -16.79
C GLU A 52 -6.70 8.74 -16.35
N GLY A 53 -6.11 9.87 -16.67
CA GLY A 53 -6.66 11.17 -16.33
C GLY A 53 -5.97 12.32 -17.02
N VAL A 54 -6.32 13.52 -16.64
CA VAL A 54 -5.83 14.74 -17.28
C VAL A 54 -4.98 15.53 -16.29
N LEU A 55 -3.82 15.97 -16.77
CA LEU A 55 -2.92 16.87 -16.03
C LEU A 55 -3.45 18.31 -16.10
N SER A 56 -3.38 18.99 -14.98
CA SER A 56 -3.74 20.40 -14.85
C SER A 56 -2.89 21.12 -13.79
N GLY A 57 -2.94 22.45 -13.77
CA GLY A 57 -2.35 23.28 -12.73
C GLY A 57 -0.88 23.61 -12.92
N THR A 58 -0.20 23.10 -13.94
CA THR A 58 1.22 23.38 -14.19
C THR A 58 1.45 24.77 -14.78
N GLY A 59 0.44 25.38 -15.39
CA GLY A 59 0.57 26.64 -16.13
C GLY A 59 1.41 26.53 -17.40
N SER A 60 1.56 25.31 -17.93
CA SER A 60 2.35 25.00 -19.13
C SER A 60 1.51 24.34 -20.21
N ASP A 61 2.11 24.02 -21.35
CA ASP A 61 1.50 23.27 -22.46
C ASP A 61 1.25 21.79 -22.14
N LEU A 62 1.62 21.33 -20.97
CA LEU A 62 1.29 20.00 -20.44
C LEU A 62 -0.12 19.93 -19.88
N ASP A 63 -0.71 21.08 -19.50
CA ASP A 63 -2.10 21.11 -19.02
C ASP A 63 -3.07 20.63 -20.11
N GLY A 64 -4.01 19.79 -19.74
CA GLY A 64 -4.94 19.13 -20.66
C GLY A 64 -4.41 17.87 -21.33
N LYS A 65 -3.17 17.47 -21.08
CA LYS A 65 -2.64 16.19 -21.61
C LYS A 65 -3.18 15.01 -20.81
N THR A 66 -3.49 13.93 -21.53
CA THR A 66 -3.86 12.66 -20.92
C THR A 66 -2.61 11.97 -20.37
N MET A 67 -2.70 11.55 -19.13
CA MET A 67 -1.66 10.83 -18.42
C MET A 67 -2.16 9.45 -18.04
N HIS A 68 -1.28 8.48 -18.04
CA HIS A 68 -1.55 7.13 -17.53
C HIS A 68 -0.68 6.89 -16.31
N VAL A 69 -1.31 6.41 -15.23
CA VAL A 69 -0.65 6.08 -13.98
C VAL A 69 -0.84 4.60 -13.70
N SER A 70 0.23 3.94 -13.31
CA SER A 70 0.23 2.55 -12.86
C SER A 70 0.73 2.48 -11.43
N LEU A 71 -0.06 1.88 -10.54
CA LEU A 71 0.39 1.54 -9.19
C LEU A 71 0.41 0.02 -9.03
N ARG A 72 1.58 -0.52 -8.68
CA ARG A 72 1.78 -1.96 -8.58
C ARG A 72 2.44 -2.36 -7.27
N VAL A 73 1.75 -3.19 -6.48
CA VAL A 73 2.34 -3.81 -5.29
C VAL A 73 3.47 -4.75 -5.72
N THR A 74 4.63 -4.63 -5.10
CA THR A 74 5.83 -5.41 -5.42
C THR A 74 6.58 -5.82 -4.14
N SER A 75 7.72 -6.50 -4.28
CA SER A 75 8.56 -6.95 -3.16
C SER A 75 7.76 -7.71 -2.10
N MET A 76 6.90 -8.64 -2.52
CA MET A 76 6.01 -9.44 -1.65
C MET A 76 5.13 -8.59 -0.72
N GLY A 77 4.67 -7.43 -1.20
CA GLY A 77 3.81 -6.52 -0.44
C GLY A 77 4.55 -5.43 0.34
N ASN A 78 5.89 -5.42 0.31
CA ASN A 78 6.71 -4.46 1.05
C ASN A 78 6.95 -3.13 0.32
N ALA A 79 6.58 -3.04 -0.96
CA ALA A 79 6.69 -1.81 -1.72
C ALA A 79 5.50 -1.64 -2.68
N LEU A 80 5.20 -0.38 -3.02
CA LEU A 80 4.25 -0.01 -4.06
C LEU A 80 4.99 0.86 -5.07
N LEU A 81 5.08 0.40 -6.31
CA LEU A 81 5.67 1.15 -7.41
C LEU A 81 4.58 1.99 -8.07
N HIS A 82 4.83 3.25 -8.26
CA HIS A 82 4.05 4.18 -9.06
C HIS A 82 4.86 4.57 -10.29
N GLU A 83 4.27 4.43 -11.45
CA GLU A 83 4.85 4.78 -12.75
C GLU A 83 3.84 5.69 -13.46
N MET A 84 4.33 6.78 -14.02
CA MET A 84 3.52 7.71 -14.80
C MET A 84 4.02 7.68 -16.24
N THR A 85 3.11 7.67 -17.21
CA THR A 85 3.45 7.71 -18.64
C THR A 85 2.50 8.65 -19.38
N GLY A 86 2.96 9.13 -20.57
CA GLY A 86 2.13 9.98 -21.42
C GLY A 86 2.67 11.39 -21.61
N LEU A 87 3.79 11.74 -20.98
CA LEU A 87 4.41 13.05 -21.20
C LEU A 87 4.98 13.12 -22.63
N PRO A 88 4.60 14.13 -23.42
CA PRO A 88 5.03 14.24 -24.81
C PRO A 88 6.56 14.31 -24.95
N GLY A 89 7.11 13.51 -25.88
CA GLY A 89 8.53 13.54 -26.20
C GLY A 89 9.46 12.83 -25.21
N ARG A 90 8.92 12.09 -24.23
CA ARG A 90 9.69 11.32 -23.26
C ARG A 90 9.59 9.82 -23.55
N PRO A 91 10.72 9.10 -23.59
CA PRO A 91 10.73 7.66 -23.78
C PRO A 91 10.34 6.90 -22.50
N ASP A 92 10.59 7.51 -21.36
CA ASP A 92 10.34 7.00 -20.02
C ASP A 92 10.00 8.17 -19.09
N ASP A 93 9.28 7.91 -18.05
CA ASP A 93 8.75 8.89 -17.10
C ASP A 93 9.25 8.59 -15.68
N PRO A 94 9.17 9.56 -14.77
CA PRO A 94 9.63 9.38 -13.40
C PRO A 94 8.85 8.26 -12.70
N ILE A 95 9.55 7.55 -11.82
CA ILE A 95 8.94 6.54 -10.96
C ILE A 95 9.00 6.95 -9.49
N THR A 96 8.04 6.46 -8.72
CA THR A 96 8.02 6.64 -7.27
C THR A 96 7.86 5.30 -6.58
N MET A 97 8.66 5.08 -5.55
CA MET A 97 8.57 3.88 -4.72
C MET A 97 8.07 4.24 -3.33
N PHE A 98 6.95 3.66 -2.91
CA PHE A 98 6.42 3.78 -1.55
C PHE A 98 6.79 2.55 -0.74
N TYR A 99 7.17 2.75 0.53
CA TYR A 99 7.64 1.68 1.44
C TYR A 99 7.52 2.12 2.90
N LEU A 100 7.72 1.19 3.81
CA LEU A 100 7.88 1.49 5.23
C LEU A 100 9.35 1.56 5.62
N ASP A 101 9.71 2.59 6.38
CA ASP A 101 11.00 2.76 7.03
C ASP A 101 10.77 2.83 8.55
N GLY A 102 10.84 1.67 9.20
CA GLY A 102 10.42 1.50 10.59
C GLY A 102 8.93 1.78 10.75
N ASP A 103 8.59 2.80 11.52
CA ASP A 103 7.23 3.24 11.80
C ASP A 103 6.78 4.43 10.94
N ARG A 104 7.50 4.71 9.84
CA ARG A 104 7.18 5.79 8.90
C ARG A 104 6.78 5.24 7.53
N LEU A 105 5.72 5.77 6.95
CA LEU A 105 5.46 5.63 5.53
C LEU A 105 6.37 6.59 4.77
N MET A 106 7.11 6.08 3.79
CA MET A 106 8.05 6.86 2.99
C MET A 106 7.75 6.70 1.51
N LEU A 107 8.12 7.70 0.72
CA LEU A 107 8.34 7.56 -0.70
C LEU A 107 9.75 8.01 -1.09
N THR A 108 10.25 7.44 -2.17
CA THR A 108 11.41 7.94 -2.93
C THR A 108 10.97 8.17 -4.36
N HIS A 109 11.05 9.42 -4.83
CA HIS A 109 10.74 9.79 -6.20
C HIS A 109 12.03 9.84 -7.01
N TYR A 110 12.09 9.12 -8.13
CA TYR A 110 13.21 9.12 -9.06
C TYR A 110 12.90 10.14 -10.14
N CYS A 111 13.38 11.38 -9.91
CA CYS A 111 13.01 12.54 -10.68
C CYS A 111 13.82 12.67 -11.98
N ASP A 112 13.18 13.15 -13.04
CA ASP A 112 13.84 13.51 -14.30
C ASP A 112 14.90 14.60 -14.14
N ALA A 113 14.82 15.41 -13.08
CA ALA A 113 15.86 16.36 -12.69
C ALA A 113 17.17 15.67 -12.22
N GLY A 114 17.24 14.33 -12.26
CA GLY A 114 18.42 13.54 -11.90
C GLY A 114 18.64 13.38 -10.40
N ASN A 115 17.68 13.74 -9.59
CA ASN A 115 17.72 13.60 -8.12
C ASN A 115 16.67 12.62 -7.59
N ARG A 116 16.74 12.35 -6.30
CA ARG A 116 15.86 11.39 -5.61
C ARG A 116 15.39 11.98 -4.28
N PRO A 117 14.36 12.88 -4.31
CA PRO A 117 13.74 13.34 -3.09
C PRO A 117 13.03 12.21 -2.34
N ARG A 118 13.12 12.26 -1.02
CA ARG A 118 12.37 11.41 -0.11
C ARG A 118 11.36 12.25 0.66
N MET A 119 10.19 11.66 0.87
CA MET A 119 9.10 12.31 1.60
C MET A 119 8.50 11.33 2.59
N ALA A 120 8.00 11.85 3.71
CA ALA A 120 7.31 11.08 4.75
C ALA A 120 5.81 11.31 4.67
N GLY A 121 5.04 10.24 4.68
CA GLY A 121 3.60 10.25 4.48
C GLY A 121 2.81 9.98 5.76
N LYS A 122 1.64 10.60 5.85
CA LYS A 122 0.62 10.30 6.85
C LYS A 122 -0.77 10.42 6.25
N THR A 123 -1.71 9.67 6.81
CA THR A 123 -3.12 9.73 6.42
C THR A 123 -3.84 10.86 7.17
N SER A 124 -4.72 11.57 6.46
CA SER A 124 -5.64 12.55 7.05
C SER A 124 -6.59 11.90 8.07
N SER A 125 -7.18 12.70 8.94
CA SER A 125 -8.08 12.21 10.00
C SER A 125 -9.35 11.53 9.47
N ASP A 126 -9.80 11.90 8.27
CA ASP A 126 -10.96 11.26 7.60
C ASP A 126 -10.58 9.98 6.84
N GLY A 127 -9.29 9.63 6.82
CA GLY A 127 -8.78 8.44 6.17
C GLY A 127 -8.80 8.45 4.64
N LYS A 128 -9.10 9.58 4.00
CA LYS A 128 -9.23 9.65 2.54
C LYS A 128 -7.94 10.02 1.82
N THR A 129 -7.12 10.86 2.44
CA THR A 129 -5.92 11.43 1.84
C THR A 129 -4.68 10.89 2.53
N VAL A 130 -3.66 10.57 1.73
CA VAL A 130 -2.29 10.34 2.21
C VAL A 130 -1.43 11.46 1.63
N GLU A 131 -0.86 12.27 2.53
CA GLU A 131 -0.03 13.42 2.22
C GLU A 131 1.43 13.12 2.55
N PHE A 132 2.34 13.54 1.67
CA PHE A 132 3.78 13.31 1.77
C PHE A 132 4.54 14.62 1.80
N GLU A 133 5.27 14.82 2.90
CA GLU A 133 6.08 16.02 3.16
C GLU A 133 7.56 15.72 2.92
N PHE A 134 8.27 16.71 2.39
CA PHE A 134 9.71 16.62 2.09
C PHE A 134 10.54 16.27 3.33
N VAL A 135 11.48 15.36 3.17
CA VAL A 135 12.46 14.97 4.19
C VAL A 135 13.87 15.39 3.76
N ASP A 136 14.30 14.90 2.61
CA ASP A 136 15.61 15.19 2.03
C ASP A 136 15.67 14.82 0.54
N VAL A 137 16.80 15.09 -0.08
CA VAL A 137 17.03 14.77 -1.49
C VAL A 137 18.46 14.27 -1.70
N ALA A 138 18.60 13.14 -2.39
CA ALA A 138 19.89 12.68 -2.90
C ALA A 138 20.08 13.15 -4.34
N GLY A 139 21.26 13.69 -4.64
CA GLY A 139 21.62 14.29 -5.94
C GLY A 139 21.51 15.80 -5.96
N SER A 140 21.72 16.41 -7.15
CA SER A 140 21.72 17.85 -7.31
C SER A 140 20.29 18.39 -7.37
N THR A 141 20.05 19.54 -6.75
CA THR A 141 18.81 20.31 -6.85
C THR A 141 18.90 21.48 -7.83
N GLN A 142 19.95 21.53 -8.63
CA GLN A 142 20.18 22.62 -9.61
C GLN A 142 19.00 22.82 -10.57
N TYR A 143 18.31 21.75 -10.92
CA TYR A 143 17.15 21.78 -11.84
C TYR A 143 15.81 21.59 -11.10
N GLY A 144 15.80 21.86 -9.78
CA GLY A 144 14.63 21.65 -8.96
C GLY A 144 14.48 20.24 -8.42
N HIS A 145 13.41 20.00 -7.67
CA HIS A 145 13.09 18.69 -7.10
C HIS A 145 11.60 18.58 -6.72
N MET A 146 11.08 17.35 -6.70
CA MET A 146 9.75 17.11 -6.15
C MET A 146 9.78 17.32 -4.64
N HIS A 147 8.82 18.08 -4.08
CA HIS A 147 8.83 18.54 -2.70
C HIS A 147 7.62 18.09 -1.89
N HIS A 148 6.49 17.87 -2.53
CA HIS A 148 5.25 17.47 -1.88
C HIS A 148 4.44 16.56 -2.80
N ALA A 149 3.69 15.62 -2.21
CA ALA A 149 2.73 14.82 -2.95
C ALA A 149 1.50 14.50 -2.08
N MET A 150 0.33 14.42 -2.70
CA MET A 150 -0.91 14.09 -2.02
C MET A 150 -1.75 13.15 -2.88
N PHE A 151 -2.28 12.10 -2.26
CA PHE A 151 -3.12 11.09 -2.90
C PHE A 151 -4.47 11.03 -2.19
N THR A 152 -5.55 11.38 -2.87
CA THR A 152 -6.89 11.37 -2.30
C THR A 152 -7.77 10.33 -2.98
N ALA A 153 -8.17 9.30 -2.24
CA ALA A 153 -9.12 8.31 -2.73
C ALA A 153 -10.53 8.91 -2.69
N LEU A 154 -11.16 9.07 -3.85
CA LEU A 154 -12.52 9.60 -3.99
C LEU A 154 -13.55 8.48 -3.87
N ASP A 155 -13.36 7.40 -4.63
CA ASP A 155 -14.13 6.16 -4.56
C ASP A 155 -13.29 4.97 -5.07
N ALA A 156 -13.91 3.83 -5.37
CA ALA A 156 -13.20 2.62 -5.84
C ALA A 156 -12.57 2.79 -7.23
N ASN A 157 -13.05 3.76 -8.02
CA ASN A 157 -12.68 3.97 -9.42
C ASN A 157 -12.08 5.33 -9.70
N HIS A 158 -12.00 6.21 -8.70
CA HIS A 158 -11.47 7.57 -8.85
C HIS A 158 -10.55 7.92 -7.69
N HIS A 159 -9.43 8.54 -8.01
CA HIS A 159 -8.56 9.22 -7.05
C HIS A 159 -7.94 10.47 -7.69
N SER A 160 -7.44 11.37 -6.87
CA SER A 160 -6.64 12.50 -7.33
C SER A 160 -5.22 12.40 -6.80
N GLU A 161 -4.29 12.94 -7.56
CA GLU A 161 -2.91 13.15 -7.17
C GLU A 161 -2.55 14.61 -7.32
N GLU A 162 -1.87 15.15 -6.33
CA GLU A 162 -1.30 16.49 -6.36
C GLU A 162 0.20 16.37 -6.11
N TRP A 163 0.99 17.03 -6.95
CA TRP A 163 2.43 17.05 -6.85
C TRP A 163 2.94 18.48 -6.87
N THR A 164 3.91 18.80 -6.03
CA THR A 164 4.57 20.10 -6.02
C THR A 164 6.05 19.91 -6.34
N PHE A 165 6.47 20.50 -7.44
CA PHE A 165 7.86 20.59 -7.85
C PHE A 165 8.41 21.97 -7.50
N MET A 166 9.61 22.03 -6.94
CA MET A 166 10.30 23.30 -6.61
C MET A 166 11.32 23.65 -7.67
N GLU A 167 11.12 24.74 -8.37
CA GLU A 167 12.12 25.39 -9.24
C GLU A 167 12.84 26.50 -8.47
N GLY A 168 13.92 26.15 -7.76
CA GLY A 168 14.48 27.01 -6.73
C GLY A 168 13.46 27.25 -5.62
N ASP A 169 13.06 28.50 -5.42
CA ASP A 169 12.06 28.91 -4.42
C ASP A 169 10.61 28.98 -4.98
N LYS A 170 10.41 28.62 -6.25
CA LYS A 170 9.10 28.71 -6.90
C LYS A 170 8.42 27.35 -6.95
N PRO A 171 7.24 27.17 -6.33
CA PRO A 171 6.45 25.96 -6.46
C PRO A 171 5.74 25.93 -7.83
N VAL A 172 5.79 24.77 -8.47
CA VAL A 172 4.98 24.39 -9.62
C VAL A 172 4.09 23.26 -9.20
N HIS A 173 2.78 23.40 -9.38
CA HIS A 173 1.80 22.41 -8.97
C HIS A 173 1.32 21.61 -10.17
N ALA A 174 1.16 20.31 -9.98
CA ALA A 174 0.53 19.42 -10.95
C ALA A 174 -0.61 18.69 -10.25
N HIS A 175 -1.78 18.69 -10.87
CA HIS A 175 -2.97 18.02 -10.37
C HIS A 175 -3.49 17.02 -11.42
N PHE A 176 -3.84 15.84 -10.96
CA PHE A 176 -4.38 14.76 -11.77
C PHE A 176 -5.72 14.29 -11.17
N GLU A 177 -6.77 14.30 -11.99
CA GLU A 177 -8.00 13.57 -11.69
C GLU A 177 -7.96 12.26 -12.47
N LEU A 178 -7.86 11.15 -11.75
CA LEU A 178 -7.58 9.84 -12.30
C LEU A 178 -8.78 8.91 -12.15
N GLN A 179 -9.16 8.29 -13.26
CA GLN A 179 -10.17 7.24 -13.33
C GLN A 179 -9.49 5.90 -13.58
N ARG A 180 -9.99 4.83 -12.96
CA ARG A 180 -9.47 3.48 -13.18
C ARG A 180 -9.63 3.08 -14.65
N ALA A 181 -8.52 2.70 -15.30
CA ALA A 181 -8.53 2.24 -16.67
C ALA A 181 -9.28 0.90 -16.80
N LYS A 182 -9.96 0.71 -17.94
CA LYS A 182 -10.74 -0.51 -18.23
C LYS A 182 -9.86 -1.64 -18.72
#